data_110f713dd5b95e9c6fb8a45c2a8fb2a7
#
_entry.id   110f713dd5b95e9c6fb8a45c2a8fb2a7
#
_cell.length_a   1.000
_cell.length_b   1.000
_cell.length_c   1.000
_cell.angle_alpha   90.00
_cell.angle_beta   90.00
_cell.angle_gamma   90.00
#
_symmetry.space_group_name_H-M   'P 1'
#
loop_
_entity.id
_entity.type
_entity.pdbx_description
1 polymer ?
#
loop_
_entity_poly.entity_id
_entity_poly.type
_entity_poly.pdbx_seq_one_letter_code
_entity_poly.pdbx_strand_id
1 'polypeptide(L)'
;MNLRKASSLLTFMGFLWGAWGQSIATPLPSATESKLRTPVVGDADSVYHKHETLVNVQFSQVQLSQWAAGGQSSASLIAKVDQFWEYDGMDFGWDTEFHGAFGLLHRPDDQVILKTDDRIELATKLGRRLKDKGSLTALGSFRTQLAPGYATVNGMPDVNQVTSRLMAPGYLVLALGLDMKPTESTTIFVAPFTSKSTFVLDDSLSAQGLFGVLPGERARHEVGGYIRVGLKEQVTENVTYAARLDLFSNYLEEPEAIDIFTDHVLTLKVNSWLSTTLGLTLIYDKDVELVLREPDPDIPGDPGDVGPGVQLKQILAVGLSLKFS
;
A
#
# COMPACT_ATOMS: atom_id res chain seq x y z
N MET A 1 -15.99 -8.07 47.48
CA MET A 1 -16.64 -7.23 46.43
C MET A 1 -15.62 -7.07 45.31
N ASN A 2 -15.95 -7.60 44.16
CA ASN A 2 -15.07 -8.01 43.07
C ASN A 2 -14.33 -6.87 42.35
N LEU A 3 -13.02 -6.88 42.43
CA LEU A 3 -12.08 -6.16 41.51
C LEU A 3 -11.52 -7.15 40.48
N ARG A 4 -12.33 -7.57 39.55
CA ARG A 4 -11.91 -8.32 38.33
C ARG A 4 -12.72 -7.84 37.15
N LYS A 5 -12.33 -6.70 36.55
CA LYS A 5 -12.76 -6.27 35.19
C LYS A 5 -12.01 -4.97 34.79
N ALA A 6 -10.67 -5.04 34.66
CA ALA A 6 -9.90 -3.95 34.08
C ALA A 6 -8.60 -4.43 33.38
N SER A 7 -8.50 -5.71 33.03
CA SER A 7 -7.26 -6.25 32.41
C SER A 7 -7.41 -6.77 30.97
N SER A 8 -8.51 -6.46 30.26
CA SER A 8 -8.75 -7.00 28.91
C SER A 8 -8.55 -6.02 27.76
N LEU A 9 -8.06 -4.81 28.00
CA LEU A 9 -7.82 -3.81 26.93
C LEU A 9 -6.33 -3.60 26.57
N LEU A 10 -5.39 -4.17 27.32
CA LEU A 10 -3.95 -4.04 27.06
C LEU A 10 -3.33 -5.28 26.41
N THR A 11 -4.07 -6.36 26.23
CA THR A 11 -3.57 -7.61 25.61
C THR A 11 -3.72 -7.64 24.09
N PHE A 12 -4.31 -6.60 23.48
CA PHE A 12 -4.54 -6.56 22.01
C PHE A 12 -3.39 -5.96 21.19
N MET A 13 -2.34 -5.47 21.83
CA MET A 13 -1.19 -4.87 21.12
C MET A 13 -0.01 -5.82 20.86
N GLY A 14 -0.09 -7.07 21.30
CA GLY A 14 1.07 -8.00 21.29
C GLY A 14 1.06 -9.11 20.23
N PHE A 15 0.02 -9.27 19.41
CA PHE A 15 -0.16 -10.49 18.61
C PHE A 15 -0.27 -10.31 17.08
N LEU A 16 0.22 -9.22 16.50
CA LEU A 16 0.14 -8.99 15.04
C LEU A 16 1.51 -8.99 14.33
N TRP A 17 2.49 -9.73 14.79
CA TRP A 17 3.83 -9.75 14.18
C TRP A 17 4.15 -11.01 13.34
N GLY A 18 3.18 -11.89 13.10
CA GLY A 18 3.42 -13.18 12.40
C GLY A 18 3.10 -13.24 10.91
N ALA A 19 2.36 -12.29 10.32
CA ALA A 19 1.85 -12.41 8.94
C ALA A 19 2.35 -11.29 8.02
N TRP A 20 3.66 -11.07 7.95
CA TRP A 20 4.26 -10.02 7.10
C TRP A 20 4.66 -10.48 5.69
N GLY A 21 4.17 -11.64 5.24
CA GLY A 21 4.67 -12.29 4.04
C GLY A 21 4.01 -11.92 2.72
N GLN A 22 2.76 -11.49 2.69
CA GLN A 22 2.06 -11.33 1.40
C GLN A 22 1.13 -10.12 1.39
N SER A 23 1.69 -8.93 1.29
CA SER A 23 0.89 -7.76 0.98
C SER A 23 0.65 -7.71 -0.52
N ILE A 24 -0.44 -8.29 -0.99
CA ILE A 24 -0.99 -8.00 -2.32
C ILE A 24 -1.73 -6.68 -2.20
N ALA A 25 -0.97 -5.60 -2.15
CA ALA A 25 -1.54 -4.29 -2.31
C ALA A 25 -1.82 -4.05 -3.79
N THR A 26 -2.91 -3.40 -4.10
CA THR A 26 -3.11 -2.86 -5.45
C THR A 26 -1.86 -2.08 -5.87
N PRO A 27 -1.43 -2.14 -7.13
CA PRO A 27 -0.19 -1.51 -7.61
C PRO A 27 -0.26 0.01 -7.70
N LEU A 28 -1.16 0.65 -6.94
CA LEU A 28 -1.36 2.10 -6.98
C LEU A 28 -0.90 2.74 -5.67
N PRO A 29 -0.34 3.96 -5.71
CA PRO A 29 0.12 4.70 -4.54
C PRO A 29 -0.97 4.87 -3.47
N SER A 30 -0.59 5.06 -2.22
CA SER A 30 -1.54 5.32 -1.14
C SER A 30 -2.33 6.62 -1.35
N ALA A 31 -3.49 6.74 -0.71
CA ALA A 31 -4.34 7.92 -0.83
C ALA A 31 -3.63 9.24 -0.44
N THR A 32 -2.66 9.16 0.48
CA THR A 32 -1.91 10.34 0.94
C THR A 32 -0.79 10.72 -0.02
N GLU A 33 -0.16 9.74 -0.62
CA GLU A 33 1.00 9.93 -1.48
C GLU A 33 0.58 10.34 -2.89
N SER A 34 -0.57 9.83 -3.40
CA SER A 34 -1.01 10.12 -4.77
C SER A 34 -1.46 11.56 -4.95
N LYS A 35 -0.95 12.18 -6.00
CA LYS A 35 -1.35 13.51 -6.50
C LYS A 35 -1.95 13.45 -7.91
N LEU A 36 -2.22 12.27 -8.45
CA LEU A 36 -2.84 12.12 -9.76
C LEU A 36 -4.20 12.83 -9.78
N ARG A 37 -4.31 13.85 -10.62
CA ARG A 37 -5.49 14.71 -10.73
C ARG A 37 -6.52 14.12 -11.70
N THR A 38 -7.75 14.61 -11.59
CA THR A 38 -8.74 14.51 -12.66
C THR A 38 -8.66 15.79 -13.49
N PRO A 39 -8.18 15.75 -14.75
CA PRO A 39 -8.18 16.94 -15.60
C PRO A 39 -9.60 17.43 -15.87
N VAL A 40 -9.93 18.67 -15.52
CA VAL A 40 -11.27 19.25 -15.63
C VAL A 40 -11.25 20.46 -16.55
N VAL A 41 -12.30 20.63 -17.35
CA VAL A 41 -12.46 21.81 -18.22
C VAL A 41 -12.56 23.08 -17.38
N GLY A 42 -11.75 24.08 -17.69
CA GLY A 42 -11.74 25.38 -17.02
C GLY A 42 -10.64 25.58 -15.98
N ASP A 43 -9.91 24.54 -15.62
CA ASP A 43 -8.79 24.66 -14.68
C ASP A 43 -7.50 25.23 -15.32
N ALA A 44 -7.44 25.29 -16.65
CA ALA A 44 -6.25 25.79 -17.36
C ALA A 44 -6.57 26.98 -18.28
N ASP A 45 -6.39 28.18 -17.76
CA ASP A 45 -6.27 29.41 -18.59
C ASP A 45 -4.89 29.51 -19.27
N SER A 46 -3.93 28.66 -18.87
CA SER A 46 -2.58 28.60 -19.41
C SER A 46 -1.97 27.20 -19.29
N VAL A 47 -1.14 26.83 -20.26
CA VAL A 47 -0.34 25.59 -20.18
C VAL A 47 0.71 25.76 -19.09
N TYR A 48 0.79 24.80 -18.15
CA TYR A 48 1.86 24.82 -17.15
C TYR A 48 2.46 23.43 -16.93
N HIS A 49 3.69 23.45 -16.44
CA HIS A 49 4.41 22.28 -15.96
C HIS A 49 4.78 22.52 -14.49
N LYS A 50 4.60 21.50 -13.67
CA LYS A 50 5.00 21.54 -12.28
C LYS A 50 5.75 20.26 -11.93
N HIS A 51 6.83 20.40 -11.19
CA HIS A 51 7.57 19.30 -10.61
C HIS A 51 7.71 19.53 -9.11
N GLU A 52 7.53 18.47 -8.33
CA GLU A 52 7.68 18.52 -6.89
C GLU A 52 8.37 17.24 -6.41
N THR A 53 9.34 17.40 -5.51
CA THR A 53 10.01 16.29 -4.83
C THR A 53 9.82 16.43 -3.33
N LEU A 54 9.37 15.37 -2.68
CA LEU A 54 9.26 15.26 -1.23
C LEU A 54 10.23 14.19 -0.75
N VAL A 55 11.01 14.51 0.28
CA VAL A 55 11.84 13.55 0.98
C VAL A 55 11.35 13.48 2.42
N ASN A 56 11.06 12.27 2.89
CA ASN A 56 10.59 12.02 4.24
C ASN A 56 11.46 10.95 4.91
N VAL A 57 11.89 11.23 6.14
CA VAL A 57 12.63 10.28 6.97
C VAL A 57 11.87 10.09 8.26
N GLN A 58 11.52 8.85 8.54
CA GLN A 58 10.80 8.44 9.75
C GLN A 58 11.73 7.62 10.64
N PHE A 59 11.80 7.98 11.90
CA PHE A 59 12.57 7.26 12.91
C PHE A 59 11.65 6.86 14.06
N SER A 60 11.83 5.62 14.54
CA SER A 60 11.16 5.11 15.74
C SER A 60 12.17 4.33 16.57
N GLN A 61 12.12 4.49 17.88
CA GLN A 61 12.99 3.75 18.80
C GLN A 61 12.22 3.31 20.04
N VAL A 62 12.45 2.07 20.44
CA VAL A 62 12.07 1.50 21.73
C VAL A 62 13.34 1.05 22.43
N GLN A 63 13.59 1.55 23.63
CA GLN A 63 14.71 1.12 24.45
C GLN A 63 14.21 0.63 25.79
N LEU A 64 14.54 -0.60 26.13
CA LEU A 64 14.16 -1.25 27.36
C LEU A 64 15.42 -1.52 28.20
N SER A 65 15.40 -1.16 29.47
CA SER A 65 16.46 -1.45 30.42
C SER A 65 15.84 -1.95 31.71
N GLN A 66 16.17 -3.15 32.15
CA GLN A 66 15.63 -3.80 33.35
C GLN A 66 14.09 -3.83 33.39
N TRP A 67 13.48 -3.96 32.20
CA TRP A 67 12.02 -3.96 32.02
C TRP A 67 11.43 -5.35 32.26
N ALA A 68 10.69 -5.53 33.38
CA ALA A 68 10.20 -6.84 33.81
C ALA A 68 8.98 -7.36 33.02
N ALA A 69 8.27 -6.48 32.26
CA ALA A 69 7.04 -6.85 31.57
C ALA A 69 7.25 -7.46 30.17
N GLY A 70 8.49 -7.79 29.79
CA GLY A 70 8.83 -8.32 28.47
C GLY A 70 8.91 -7.24 27.38
N GLY A 71 9.32 -7.63 26.17
CA GLY A 71 9.57 -6.74 25.03
C GLY A 71 11.04 -6.79 24.62
N GLN A 72 11.36 -6.14 23.49
CA GLN A 72 12.72 -6.04 22.96
C GLN A 72 13.05 -4.60 22.58
N SER A 73 14.28 -4.18 22.79
CA SER A 73 14.80 -2.92 22.30
C SER A 73 14.84 -2.96 20.77
N SER A 74 14.44 -1.86 20.11
CA SER A 74 14.45 -1.77 18.65
C SER A 74 14.62 -0.33 18.19
N ALA A 75 15.21 -0.16 17.01
CA ALA A 75 15.27 1.10 16.30
C ALA A 75 14.86 0.88 14.84
N SER A 76 13.96 1.71 14.33
CA SER A 76 13.46 1.64 12.95
C SER A 76 13.73 2.95 12.23
N LEU A 77 14.18 2.85 10.99
CA LEU A 77 14.38 3.97 10.08
C LEU A 77 13.69 3.66 8.76
N ILE A 78 12.85 4.59 8.27
CA ILE A 78 12.22 4.51 6.95
C ILE A 78 12.55 5.80 6.20
N ALA A 79 13.12 5.65 5.01
CA ALA A 79 13.34 6.74 4.08
C ALA A 79 12.35 6.63 2.91
N LYS A 80 11.76 7.77 2.52
CA LYS A 80 10.82 7.88 1.40
C LYS A 80 11.22 9.01 0.49
N VAL A 81 11.04 8.81 -0.81
CA VAL A 81 11.19 9.83 -1.85
C VAL A 81 9.98 9.77 -2.75
N ASP A 82 9.26 10.88 -2.84
CA ASP A 82 8.10 11.03 -3.69
C ASP A 82 8.38 12.12 -4.72
N GLN A 83 8.13 11.84 -6.00
CA GLN A 83 8.30 12.77 -7.09
C GLN A 83 7.00 12.87 -7.89
N PHE A 84 6.64 14.10 -8.25
CA PHE A 84 5.41 14.42 -8.96
C PHE A 84 5.74 15.31 -10.15
N TRP A 85 5.24 14.92 -11.31
CA TRP A 85 5.30 15.70 -12.54
C TRP A 85 3.87 15.94 -13.02
N GLU A 86 3.52 17.19 -13.16
CA GLU A 86 2.21 17.63 -13.61
C GLU A 86 2.36 18.43 -14.89
N TYR A 87 1.63 18.04 -15.91
CA TYR A 87 1.43 18.82 -17.11
C TYR A 87 -0.06 19.14 -17.26
N ASP A 88 -0.38 20.38 -17.50
CA ASP A 88 -1.73 20.83 -17.76
C ASP A 88 -1.79 21.66 -19.04
N GLY A 89 -2.47 21.15 -20.06
CA GLY A 89 -2.72 21.80 -21.34
C GLY A 89 -4.20 22.10 -21.50
N MET A 90 -4.58 22.76 -22.58
CA MET A 90 -5.99 23.15 -22.84
C MET A 90 -6.92 21.94 -22.99
N ASP A 91 -6.51 20.88 -23.70
CA ASP A 91 -7.34 19.73 -24.03
C ASP A 91 -7.06 18.50 -23.17
N PHE A 92 -5.86 18.38 -22.62
CA PHE A 92 -5.46 17.21 -21.84
C PHE A 92 -4.54 17.58 -20.69
N GLY A 93 -4.57 16.74 -19.65
CA GLY A 93 -3.64 16.76 -18.53
C GLY A 93 -2.86 15.46 -18.47
N TRP A 94 -1.60 15.55 -18.02
CA TRP A 94 -0.75 14.40 -17.83
C TRP A 94 -0.01 14.51 -16.51
N ASP A 95 -0.28 13.59 -15.61
CA ASP A 95 0.35 13.51 -14.31
C ASP A 95 1.14 12.21 -14.21
N THR A 96 2.33 12.30 -13.64
CA THR A 96 3.17 11.14 -13.33
C THR A 96 3.66 11.27 -11.91
N GLU A 97 3.67 10.18 -11.17
CA GLU A 97 4.19 10.13 -9.82
C GLU A 97 5.10 8.89 -9.64
N PHE A 98 6.16 9.09 -8.90
CA PHE A 98 7.08 8.05 -8.45
C PHE A 98 7.14 8.06 -6.93
N HIS A 99 7.05 6.87 -6.33
CA HIS A 99 7.18 6.67 -4.89
C HIS A 99 8.21 5.60 -4.62
N GLY A 100 9.26 5.96 -3.89
CA GLY A 100 10.26 5.06 -3.38
C GLY A 100 10.25 5.04 -1.85
N ALA A 101 10.25 3.86 -1.24
CA ALA A 101 10.36 3.70 0.21
C ALA A 101 11.29 2.54 0.54
N PHE A 102 12.15 2.73 1.54
CA PHE A 102 12.98 1.68 2.10
C PHE A 102 13.11 1.84 3.60
N GLY A 103 12.82 0.76 4.33
CA GLY A 103 12.80 0.76 5.78
C GLY A 103 13.54 -0.43 6.37
N LEU A 104 14.25 -0.17 7.47
CA LEU A 104 14.97 -1.15 8.26
C LEU A 104 14.59 -1.03 9.73
N LEU A 105 14.48 -2.17 10.39
CA LEU A 105 14.36 -2.32 11.84
C LEU A 105 15.61 -3.03 12.34
N HIS A 106 16.29 -2.44 13.30
CA HIS A 106 17.40 -3.06 14.03
C HIS A 106 16.98 -3.44 15.45
N ARG A 107 17.25 -4.68 15.84
CA ARG A 107 17.11 -5.18 17.21
C ARG A 107 18.48 -5.46 17.77
N PRO A 108 19.00 -4.59 18.67
CA PRO A 108 20.37 -4.71 19.18
C PRO A 108 20.61 -5.97 20.00
N ASP A 109 19.59 -6.41 20.74
CA ASP A 109 19.69 -7.57 21.65
C ASP A 109 19.95 -8.87 20.90
N ASP A 110 19.40 -9.02 19.70
CA ASP A 110 19.54 -10.20 18.83
C ASP A 110 20.53 -9.96 17.68
N GLN A 111 21.04 -8.74 17.51
CA GLN A 111 21.85 -8.28 16.37
C GLN A 111 21.15 -8.49 15.01
N VAL A 112 19.83 -8.37 14.99
CA VAL A 112 19.00 -8.63 13.81
C VAL A 112 18.65 -7.33 13.10
N ILE A 113 18.76 -7.34 11.76
CA ILE A 113 18.23 -6.29 10.88
C ILE A 113 17.12 -6.89 10.02
N LEU A 114 15.93 -6.31 10.12
CA LEU A 114 14.74 -6.70 9.36
C LEU A 114 14.35 -5.60 8.39
N LYS A 115 13.95 -5.97 7.20
CA LYS A 115 13.30 -5.07 6.25
C LYS A 115 11.87 -4.80 6.70
N THR A 116 11.49 -3.53 6.85
CA THR A 116 10.15 -3.12 7.31
C THR A 116 9.32 -2.43 6.23
N ASP A 117 9.98 -1.80 5.26
CA ASP A 117 9.34 -1.24 4.06
C ASP A 117 10.29 -1.42 2.88
N ASP A 118 9.73 -1.66 1.69
CA ASP A 118 10.50 -1.77 0.45
C ASP A 118 9.53 -1.65 -0.71
N ARG A 119 9.53 -0.50 -1.38
CA ARG A 119 8.55 -0.19 -2.39
C ARG A 119 9.12 0.73 -3.45
N ILE A 120 8.90 0.36 -4.69
CA ILE A 120 9.06 1.21 -5.87
C ILE A 120 7.72 1.22 -6.59
N GLU A 121 7.14 2.40 -6.78
CA GLU A 121 5.90 2.60 -7.50
C GLU A 121 6.06 3.73 -8.51
N LEU A 122 5.54 3.51 -9.71
CA LEU A 122 5.41 4.50 -10.75
C LEU A 122 3.97 4.49 -11.22
N ALA A 123 3.30 5.63 -11.21
CA ALA A 123 1.96 5.75 -11.76
C ALA A 123 1.88 6.96 -12.70
N THR A 124 1.16 6.80 -13.81
CA THR A 124 0.96 7.85 -14.79
C THR A 124 -0.48 7.88 -15.25
N LYS A 125 -1.01 9.07 -15.45
CA LYS A 125 -2.40 9.32 -15.80
C LYS A 125 -2.48 10.38 -16.89
N LEU A 126 -2.99 10.00 -18.05
CA LEU A 126 -3.23 10.87 -19.19
C LEU A 126 -4.74 11.01 -19.39
N GLY A 127 -5.28 12.20 -19.23
CA GLY A 127 -6.70 12.47 -19.35
C GLY A 127 -7.00 13.54 -20.39
N ARG A 128 -7.90 13.23 -21.36
CA ARG A 128 -8.47 14.20 -22.28
C ARG A 128 -9.74 14.78 -21.66
N ARG A 129 -9.79 16.09 -21.51
CA ARG A 129 -10.93 16.80 -20.95
C ARG A 129 -12.20 16.60 -21.77
N LEU A 130 -13.29 16.30 -21.08
CA LEU A 130 -14.65 16.26 -21.60
C LEU A 130 -15.42 17.43 -21.01
N LYS A 131 -16.61 17.70 -21.55
CA LYS A 131 -17.55 18.62 -20.92
C LYS A 131 -17.98 18.07 -19.56
N ASP A 132 -18.44 18.95 -18.68
CA ASP A 132 -19.11 18.58 -17.41
C ASP A 132 -18.23 17.85 -16.36
N LYS A 133 -17.06 18.43 -16.04
CA LYS A 133 -16.17 17.99 -14.94
C LYS A 133 -15.66 16.54 -15.06
N GLY A 134 -15.47 16.05 -16.28
CA GLY A 134 -14.93 14.71 -16.51
C GLY A 134 -13.82 14.68 -17.55
N SER A 135 -13.12 13.56 -17.62
CA SER A 135 -12.12 13.27 -18.65
C SER A 135 -12.15 11.80 -19.08
N LEU A 136 -11.85 11.55 -20.35
CA LEU A 136 -11.48 10.22 -20.81
C LEU A 136 -10.01 9.98 -20.46
N THR A 137 -9.74 8.97 -19.66
CA THR A 137 -8.45 8.83 -18.98
C THR A 137 -7.85 7.45 -19.19
N ALA A 138 -6.57 7.43 -19.57
CA ALA A 138 -5.72 6.27 -19.51
C ALA A 138 -4.84 6.35 -18.24
N LEU A 139 -4.80 5.26 -17.47
CA LEU A 139 -4.00 5.09 -16.27
C LEU A 139 -3.04 3.93 -16.46
N GLY A 140 -1.76 4.15 -16.16
CA GLY A 140 -0.74 3.11 -16.05
C GLY A 140 -0.11 3.15 -14.66
N SER A 141 0.07 2.00 -14.04
CA SER A 141 0.74 1.91 -12.73
C SER A 141 1.59 0.65 -12.67
N PHE A 142 2.79 0.80 -12.16
CA PHE A 142 3.73 -0.28 -11.92
C PHE A 142 4.25 -0.23 -10.50
N ARG A 143 4.33 -1.39 -9.84
CA ARG A 143 4.85 -1.53 -8.47
C ARG A 143 5.71 -2.77 -8.34
N THR A 144 6.82 -2.66 -7.61
CA THR A 144 7.66 -3.78 -7.21
C THR A 144 8.43 -3.47 -5.91
N GLN A 145 9.26 -4.39 -5.47
CA GLN A 145 10.22 -4.25 -4.38
C GLN A 145 11.65 -4.28 -4.92
N LEU A 146 12.60 -3.74 -4.18
CA LEU A 146 14.00 -3.66 -4.59
C LEU A 146 14.83 -4.79 -3.98
N ALA A 147 14.71 -5.00 -2.68
CA ALA A 147 15.56 -5.90 -1.90
C ALA A 147 14.83 -7.23 -1.57
N PRO A 148 15.56 -8.33 -1.37
CA PRO A 148 14.99 -9.59 -0.92
C PRO A 148 14.26 -9.43 0.42
N GLY A 149 13.08 -10.07 0.54
CA GLY A 149 12.39 -10.32 1.79
C GLY A 149 12.63 -11.74 2.24
N TYR A 150 12.62 -11.98 3.55
CA TYR A 150 12.85 -13.29 4.16
C TYR A 150 11.76 -13.60 5.18
N ALA A 151 11.37 -14.87 5.28
CA ALA A 151 10.50 -15.32 6.35
C ALA A 151 11.21 -15.15 7.72
N THR A 152 10.43 -14.91 8.76
CA THR A 152 10.94 -14.77 10.11
C THR A 152 10.63 -16.03 10.91
N VAL A 153 11.67 -16.76 11.33
CA VAL A 153 11.56 -17.95 12.16
C VAL A 153 12.16 -17.64 13.55
N ASN A 154 11.39 -17.81 14.59
CA ASN A 154 11.78 -17.46 15.98
C ASN A 154 12.29 -16.01 16.10
N GLY A 155 11.69 -15.10 15.35
CA GLY A 155 12.08 -13.70 15.36
C GLY A 155 13.32 -13.34 14.55
N MET A 156 13.97 -14.29 13.87
CA MET A 156 15.15 -14.09 13.02
C MET A 156 14.82 -14.31 11.55
N PRO A 157 15.39 -13.54 10.60
CA PRO A 157 15.21 -13.77 9.18
C PRO A 157 15.89 -15.10 8.77
N ASP A 158 15.13 -15.98 8.15
CA ASP A 158 15.68 -17.20 7.54
C ASP A 158 16.05 -16.91 6.08
N VAL A 159 17.33 -16.74 5.83
CA VAL A 159 17.87 -16.44 4.49
C VAL A 159 17.59 -17.54 3.46
N ASN A 160 17.21 -18.74 3.88
CA ASN A 160 16.82 -19.84 3.00
C ASN A 160 15.34 -19.78 2.60
N GLN A 161 14.54 -18.97 3.29
CA GLN A 161 13.12 -18.79 3.02
C GLN A 161 12.84 -17.39 2.50
N VAL A 162 13.13 -17.19 1.22
CA VAL A 162 12.84 -15.93 0.53
C VAL A 162 11.32 -15.78 0.39
N THR A 163 10.79 -14.60 0.74
CA THR A 163 9.37 -14.26 0.61
C THR A 163 9.09 -13.26 -0.50
N SER A 164 10.10 -12.51 -0.94
CA SER A 164 9.96 -11.53 -2.04
C SER A 164 11.32 -11.14 -2.61
N ARG A 165 11.34 -10.70 -3.88
CA ARG A 165 12.49 -10.11 -4.57
C ARG A 165 12.04 -9.08 -5.60
N LEU A 166 12.99 -8.44 -6.26
CA LEU A 166 12.71 -7.55 -7.41
C LEU A 166 11.90 -8.31 -8.47
N MET A 167 10.77 -7.76 -8.90
CA MET A 167 9.82 -8.39 -9.82
C MET A 167 9.25 -9.73 -9.33
N ALA A 168 9.28 -9.97 -8.03
CA ALA A 168 8.68 -11.13 -7.38
C ALA A 168 8.15 -10.73 -5.98
N PRO A 169 7.00 -10.01 -5.93
CA PRO A 169 6.11 -9.66 -7.04
C PRO A 169 6.44 -8.35 -7.77
N GLY A 170 6.05 -8.28 -9.03
CA GLY A 170 5.89 -7.07 -9.80
C GLY A 170 4.43 -6.93 -10.26
N TYR A 171 3.83 -5.75 -10.11
CA TYR A 171 2.43 -5.51 -10.49
C TYR A 171 2.37 -4.43 -11.56
N LEU A 172 1.59 -4.67 -12.61
CA LEU A 172 1.29 -3.70 -13.66
C LEU A 172 -0.22 -3.58 -13.81
N VAL A 173 -0.74 -2.37 -13.76
CA VAL A 173 -2.15 -2.07 -14.09
C VAL A 173 -2.18 -1.08 -15.25
N LEU A 174 -2.97 -1.40 -16.27
CA LEU A 174 -3.31 -0.51 -17.36
C LEU A 174 -4.83 -0.40 -17.42
N ALA A 175 -5.36 0.82 -17.35
CA ALA A 175 -6.80 1.05 -17.32
C ALA A 175 -7.20 2.19 -18.24
N LEU A 176 -8.34 2.05 -18.91
CA LEU A 176 -8.98 3.08 -19.73
C LEU A 176 -10.41 3.29 -19.26
N GLY A 177 -10.75 4.54 -18.92
CA GLY A 177 -12.03 4.83 -18.32
C GLY A 177 -12.38 6.31 -18.27
N LEU A 178 -13.44 6.60 -17.53
CA LEU A 178 -13.93 7.95 -17.25
C LEU A 178 -13.49 8.36 -15.84
N ASP A 179 -12.89 9.52 -15.77
CA ASP A 179 -12.46 10.17 -14.54
C ASP A 179 -13.32 11.40 -14.28
N MET A 180 -13.86 11.51 -13.09
CA MET A 180 -14.81 12.55 -12.69
C MET A 180 -14.39 13.17 -11.36
N LYS A 181 -14.64 14.46 -11.22
CA LYS A 181 -14.43 15.21 -9.98
C LYS A 181 -15.76 15.84 -9.54
N PRO A 182 -16.67 15.07 -8.91
CA PRO A 182 -17.98 15.57 -8.52
C PRO A 182 -17.92 16.71 -7.51
N THR A 183 -16.93 16.69 -6.61
CA THR A 183 -16.65 17.78 -5.66
C THR A 183 -15.15 18.13 -5.67
N GLU A 184 -14.75 19.20 -5.00
CA GLU A 184 -13.33 19.59 -4.90
C GLU A 184 -12.49 18.54 -4.15
N SER A 185 -13.09 17.80 -3.23
CA SER A 185 -12.42 16.80 -2.39
C SER A 185 -12.59 15.36 -2.90
N THR A 186 -13.51 15.10 -3.85
CA THR A 186 -13.84 13.72 -4.28
C THR A 186 -13.51 13.51 -5.74
N THR A 187 -12.88 12.38 -6.05
CA THR A 187 -12.61 11.89 -7.42
C THR A 187 -13.19 10.49 -7.59
N ILE A 188 -13.71 10.20 -8.77
CA ILE A 188 -14.25 8.89 -9.15
C ILE A 188 -13.69 8.51 -10.52
N PHE A 189 -12.98 7.40 -10.59
CA PHE A 189 -12.50 6.83 -11.84
C PHE A 189 -13.18 5.49 -12.09
N VAL A 190 -13.83 5.34 -13.24
CA VAL A 190 -14.52 4.11 -13.65
C VAL A 190 -13.89 3.64 -14.95
N ALA A 191 -13.21 2.50 -14.91
CA ALA A 191 -12.50 1.93 -16.04
C ALA A 191 -13.04 0.52 -16.36
N PRO A 192 -13.95 0.41 -17.34
CA PRO A 192 -14.48 -0.90 -17.76
C PRO A 192 -13.43 -1.74 -18.50
N PHE A 193 -12.33 -1.16 -18.94
CA PHE A 193 -11.24 -1.83 -19.63
C PHE A 193 -9.97 -1.68 -18.79
N THR A 194 -9.70 -2.69 -17.99
CA THR A 194 -8.51 -2.74 -17.11
C THR A 194 -7.81 -4.08 -17.30
N SER A 195 -6.48 -4.02 -17.48
CA SER A 195 -5.59 -5.16 -17.42
C SER A 195 -4.75 -5.07 -16.15
N LYS A 196 -4.77 -6.10 -15.33
CA LYS A 196 -3.93 -6.28 -14.14
C LYS A 196 -2.99 -7.46 -14.43
N SER A 197 -1.69 -7.25 -14.26
CA SER A 197 -0.68 -8.27 -14.49
C SER A 197 0.21 -8.39 -13.27
N THR A 198 0.35 -9.60 -12.76
CA THR A 198 1.23 -9.95 -11.65
C THR A 198 2.41 -10.75 -12.21
N PHE A 199 3.63 -10.34 -11.89
CA PHE A 199 4.87 -11.00 -12.30
C PHE A 199 5.56 -11.58 -11.09
N VAL A 200 6.08 -12.82 -11.21
CA VAL A 200 6.90 -13.50 -10.21
C VAL A 200 8.12 -14.09 -10.92
N LEU A 201 9.16 -13.26 -11.10
CA LEU A 201 10.33 -13.63 -11.91
C LEU A 201 11.38 -14.45 -11.15
N ASP A 202 11.20 -14.67 -9.85
CA ASP A 202 12.03 -15.57 -9.05
C ASP A 202 11.51 -17.01 -9.19
N ASP A 203 12.39 -17.94 -9.56
CA ASP A 203 12.02 -19.34 -9.84
C ASP A 203 11.52 -20.08 -8.59
N SER A 204 12.06 -19.77 -7.42
CA SER A 204 11.67 -20.39 -6.15
C SER A 204 10.27 -19.94 -5.71
N LEU A 205 9.95 -18.65 -5.86
CA LEU A 205 8.65 -18.09 -5.51
C LEU A 205 7.58 -18.50 -6.52
N SER A 206 7.94 -18.54 -7.82
CA SER A 206 7.08 -19.05 -8.89
C SER A 206 6.72 -20.53 -8.69
N ALA A 207 7.70 -21.36 -8.37
CA ALA A 207 7.47 -22.80 -8.14
C ALA A 207 6.49 -23.05 -6.96
N GLN A 208 6.40 -22.14 -6.01
CA GLN A 208 5.47 -22.19 -4.88
C GLN A 208 4.08 -21.64 -5.22
N GLY A 209 3.88 -21.03 -6.39
CA GLY A 209 2.60 -20.43 -6.75
C GLY A 209 2.24 -19.19 -5.93
N LEU A 210 3.24 -18.44 -5.47
CA LEU A 210 2.99 -17.26 -4.62
C LEU A 210 2.42 -16.09 -5.45
N PHE A 211 1.75 -15.15 -4.77
CA PHE A 211 1.17 -13.93 -5.35
C PHE A 211 0.08 -14.19 -6.41
N GLY A 212 -0.60 -15.33 -6.33
CA GLY A 212 -1.71 -15.68 -7.23
C GLY A 212 -1.28 -16.17 -8.62
N VAL A 213 0.01 -16.41 -8.88
CA VAL A 213 0.45 -17.12 -10.09
C VAL A 213 0.35 -18.62 -9.89
N LEU A 214 0.10 -19.38 -10.95
CA LEU A 214 0.13 -20.84 -10.88
C LEU A 214 1.55 -21.35 -10.62
N PRO A 215 1.72 -22.46 -9.88
CA PRO A 215 3.04 -23.03 -9.61
C PRO A 215 3.86 -23.25 -10.88
N GLY A 216 5.03 -22.62 -10.95
CA GLY A 216 5.93 -22.65 -12.11
C GLY A 216 5.66 -21.58 -13.18
N GLU A 217 4.55 -20.88 -13.11
CA GLU A 217 4.25 -19.74 -13.98
C GLU A 217 4.92 -18.47 -13.46
N ARG A 218 5.32 -17.58 -14.37
CA ARG A 218 6.01 -16.33 -14.03
C ARG A 218 5.13 -15.10 -14.12
N ALA A 219 3.91 -15.25 -14.60
CA ALA A 219 2.97 -14.15 -14.73
C ALA A 219 1.54 -14.66 -14.67
N ARG A 220 0.66 -13.81 -14.13
CA ARG A 220 -0.79 -13.91 -14.22
C ARG A 220 -1.33 -12.64 -14.86
N HIS A 221 -2.27 -12.79 -15.79
CA HIS A 221 -2.91 -11.68 -16.48
C HIS A 221 -4.42 -11.74 -16.27
N GLU A 222 -4.98 -10.64 -15.82
CA GLU A 222 -6.39 -10.47 -15.53
C GLU A 222 -6.91 -9.30 -16.37
N VAL A 223 -8.14 -9.44 -16.85
CA VAL A 223 -8.85 -8.39 -17.59
C VAL A 223 -10.19 -8.15 -16.91
N GLY A 224 -10.50 -6.90 -16.60
CA GLY A 224 -11.68 -6.64 -15.80
C GLY A 224 -12.13 -5.19 -15.77
N GLY A 225 -13.05 -4.92 -14.86
CA GLY A 225 -13.53 -3.59 -14.50
C GLY A 225 -12.86 -3.09 -13.25
N TYR A 226 -12.57 -1.78 -13.21
CA TYR A 226 -11.93 -1.14 -12.08
C TYR A 226 -12.68 0.16 -11.73
N ILE A 227 -12.90 0.35 -10.45
CA ILE A 227 -13.49 1.57 -9.90
C ILE A 227 -12.57 2.08 -8.80
N ARG A 228 -12.26 3.37 -8.84
CA ARG A 228 -11.57 4.07 -7.76
C ARG A 228 -12.41 5.23 -7.27
N VAL A 229 -12.55 5.34 -5.97
CA VAL A 229 -13.09 6.53 -5.30
C VAL A 229 -12.00 7.09 -4.41
N GLY A 230 -11.65 8.35 -4.61
CA GLY A 230 -10.70 9.11 -3.80
C GLY A 230 -11.39 10.24 -3.07
N LEU A 231 -11.03 10.44 -1.81
CA LEU A 231 -11.43 11.58 -0.98
C LEU A 231 -10.19 12.21 -0.37
N LYS A 232 -10.07 13.53 -0.46
CA LYS A 232 -9.01 14.28 0.24
C LYS A 232 -9.58 15.58 0.76
N GLU A 233 -9.64 15.69 2.08
CA GLU A 233 -10.29 16.79 2.79
C GLU A 233 -9.33 17.44 3.78
N GLN A 234 -9.26 18.76 3.74
CA GLN A 234 -8.59 19.57 4.77
C GLN A 234 -9.58 19.78 5.93
N VAL A 235 -9.56 18.90 6.93
CA VAL A 235 -10.51 18.94 8.06
C VAL A 235 -10.30 20.17 8.93
N THR A 236 -9.04 20.55 9.15
CA THR A 236 -8.62 21.81 9.79
C THR A 236 -7.33 22.29 9.15
N GLU A 237 -6.81 23.48 9.51
CA GLU A 237 -5.53 24.00 9.02
C GLU A 237 -4.36 23.02 9.17
N ASN A 238 -4.41 22.18 10.20
CA ASN A 238 -3.34 21.25 10.54
C ASN A 238 -3.73 19.77 10.40
N VAL A 239 -4.95 19.47 9.95
CA VAL A 239 -5.46 18.10 9.85
C VAL A 239 -5.98 17.84 8.46
N THR A 240 -5.35 16.90 7.76
CA THR A 240 -5.79 16.42 6.45
C THR A 240 -6.21 14.96 6.57
N TYR A 241 -7.39 14.64 6.05
CA TYR A 241 -7.86 13.27 5.89
C TYR A 241 -7.88 12.92 4.41
N ALA A 242 -7.30 11.77 4.07
CA ALA A 242 -7.36 11.20 2.74
C ALA A 242 -7.86 9.75 2.83
N ALA A 243 -8.76 9.38 1.91
CA ALA A 243 -9.23 8.01 1.79
C ALA A 243 -9.28 7.59 0.32
N ARG A 244 -9.10 6.30 0.09
CA ARG A 244 -9.20 5.67 -1.22
C ARG A 244 -9.91 4.33 -1.10
N LEU A 245 -10.80 4.06 -2.05
CA LEU A 245 -11.41 2.77 -2.26
C LEU A 245 -11.15 2.36 -3.69
N ASP A 246 -10.54 1.21 -3.90
CA ASP A 246 -10.34 0.57 -5.19
C ASP A 246 -11.13 -0.74 -5.21
N LEU A 247 -11.88 -0.96 -6.27
CA LEU A 247 -12.63 -2.18 -6.54
C LEU A 247 -12.19 -2.72 -7.91
N PHE A 248 -11.87 -4.02 -7.97
CA PHE A 248 -11.56 -4.69 -9.22
C PHE A 248 -12.37 -5.98 -9.33
N SER A 249 -12.92 -6.24 -10.52
CA SER A 249 -13.64 -7.46 -10.85
C SER A 249 -13.02 -8.06 -12.09
N ASN A 250 -12.53 -9.31 -11.98
CA ASN A 250 -11.97 -10.07 -13.10
C ASN A 250 -13.09 -10.62 -13.98
N TYR A 251 -13.17 -10.20 -15.24
CA TYR A 251 -14.21 -10.63 -16.18
C TYR A 251 -14.02 -12.07 -16.65
N LEU A 252 -12.83 -12.62 -16.54
CA LEU A 252 -12.47 -13.93 -17.05
C LEU A 252 -12.61 -15.04 -15.99
N GLU A 253 -12.52 -14.67 -14.72
CA GLU A 253 -12.60 -15.60 -13.59
C GLU A 253 -13.47 -14.97 -12.49
N GLU A 254 -14.63 -15.60 -12.22
CA GLU A 254 -15.54 -15.24 -11.13
C GLU A 254 -15.82 -13.72 -11.01
N PRO A 255 -16.51 -13.10 -11.98
CA PRO A 255 -16.73 -11.65 -11.99
C PRO A 255 -17.44 -11.09 -10.75
N GLU A 256 -18.15 -11.95 -10.01
CA GLU A 256 -18.80 -11.64 -8.74
C GLU A 256 -17.82 -11.54 -7.57
N ALA A 257 -16.62 -12.09 -7.68
CA ALA A 257 -15.56 -11.96 -6.70
C ALA A 257 -14.87 -10.59 -6.92
N ILE A 258 -15.11 -9.64 -6.03
CA ILE A 258 -14.57 -8.29 -6.12
C ILE A 258 -13.37 -8.16 -5.18
N ASP A 259 -12.21 -7.82 -5.76
CA ASP A 259 -11.06 -7.41 -4.97
C ASP A 259 -11.32 -6.01 -4.41
N ILE A 260 -11.05 -5.83 -3.13
CA ILE A 260 -11.28 -4.58 -2.40
C ILE A 260 -9.96 -4.12 -1.80
N PHE A 261 -9.59 -2.89 -2.10
CA PHE A 261 -8.53 -2.18 -1.41
C PHE A 261 -9.09 -0.88 -0.85
N THR A 262 -8.87 -0.62 0.43
CA THR A 262 -9.18 0.69 0.99
C THR A 262 -8.01 1.18 1.85
N ASP A 263 -7.72 2.47 1.74
CA ASP A 263 -6.64 3.14 2.43
C ASP A 263 -7.15 4.44 3.03
N HIS A 264 -6.92 4.63 4.33
CA HIS A 264 -7.34 5.80 5.08
C HIS A 264 -6.12 6.40 5.76
N VAL A 265 -5.90 7.68 5.58
CA VAL A 265 -4.75 8.37 6.16
C VAL A 265 -5.18 9.69 6.77
N LEU A 266 -4.88 9.84 8.05
CA LEU A 266 -5.02 11.09 8.78
C LEU A 266 -3.63 11.67 9.03
N THR A 267 -3.36 12.87 8.49
CA THR A 267 -2.12 13.59 8.69
C THR A 267 -2.35 14.76 9.63
N LEU A 268 -1.60 14.78 10.73
CA LEU A 268 -1.60 15.83 11.74
C LEU A 268 -0.31 16.64 11.61
N LYS A 269 -0.40 17.85 11.07
CA LYS A 269 0.74 18.72 10.84
C LYS A 269 1.06 19.49 12.11
N VAL A 270 2.25 19.28 12.68
CA VAL A 270 2.74 20.02 13.85
C VAL A 270 3.33 21.35 13.43
N ASN A 271 4.15 21.34 12.35
CA ASN A 271 4.73 22.55 11.74
C ASN A 271 5.09 22.27 10.26
N SER A 272 5.92 23.13 9.63
CA SER A 272 6.28 23.00 8.22
C SER A 272 7.13 21.76 7.88
N TRP A 273 7.77 21.14 8.86
CA TRP A 273 8.68 19.99 8.66
C TRP A 273 8.35 18.77 9.52
N LEU A 274 7.49 18.89 10.53
CA LEU A 274 7.11 17.80 11.44
C LEU A 274 5.63 17.48 11.30
N SER A 275 5.30 16.20 11.11
CA SER A 275 3.93 15.69 11.07
C SER A 275 3.80 14.33 11.74
N THR A 276 2.59 14.01 12.17
CA THR A 276 2.19 12.68 12.61
C THR A 276 1.19 12.12 11.61
N THR A 277 1.36 10.86 11.22
CA THR A 277 0.48 10.15 10.29
C THR A 277 -0.13 8.93 10.97
N LEU A 278 -1.45 8.81 10.86
CA LEU A 278 -2.21 7.62 11.20
C LEU A 278 -2.72 7.01 9.89
N GLY A 279 -2.32 5.78 9.60
CA GLY A 279 -2.72 5.05 8.39
C GLY A 279 -3.46 3.77 8.74
N LEU A 280 -4.48 3.44 7.94
CA LEU A 280 -5.23 2.20 7.99
C LEU A 280 -5.44 1.71 6.56
N THR A 281 -4.90 0.54 6.25
CA THR A 281 -5.09 -0.12 4.95
C THR A 281 -5.80 -1.45 5.17
N LEU A 282 -6.84 -1.71 4.40
CA LEU A 282 -7.56 -2.98 4.34
C LEU A 282 -7.48 -3.51 2.91
N ILE A 283 -7.21 -4.81 2.78
CA ILE A 283 -7.14 -5.51 1.50
C ILE A 283 -7.96 -6.79 1.62
N TYR A 284 -8.81 -7.04 0.65
CA TYR A 284 -9.46 -8.31 0.41
C TYR A 284 -9.25 -8.69 -1.05
N ASP A 285 -8.68 -9.84 -1.29
CA ASP A 285 -8.46 -10.44 -2.61
C ASP A 285 -8.77 -11.93 -2.47
N LYS A 286 -9.75 -12.43 -3.24
CA LYS A 286 -10.20 -13.82 -3.15
C LYS A 286 -9.12 -14.81 -3.58
N ASP A 287 -8.23 -14.39 -4.46
CA ASP A 287 -7.16 -15.22 -5.02
C ASP A 287 -5.97 -15.36 -4.07
N VAL A 288 -6.03 -14.69 -2.91
CA VAL A 288 -4.99 -14.71 -1.89
C VAL A 288 -5.40 -15.55 -0.71
N GLU A 289 -4.73 -16.68 -0.56
CA GLU A 289 -4.88 -17.53 0.61
C GLU A 289 -4.08 -16.99 1.80
N LEU A 290 -4.76 -16.82 2.91
CA LEU A 290 -4.18 -16.42 4.20
C LEU A 290 -4.32 -17.57 5.19
N VAL A 291 -3.40 -17.68 6.12
CA VAL A 291 -3.56 -18.53 7.31
C VAL A 291 -4.57 -17.83 8.23
N LEU A 292 -5.80 -18.33 8.24
CA LEU A 292 -6.90 -17.80 9.07
C LEU A 292 -6.84 -18.34 10.49
N ARG A 293 -6.32 -19.56 10.65
CA ARG A 293 -6.07 -20.22 11.93
C ARG A 293 -4.82 -21.10 11.83
N GLU A 294 -3.90 -20.90 12.73
CA GLU A 294 -2.73 -21.78 12.87
C GLU A 294 -3.16 -23.22 13.24
N PRO A 295 -2.42 -24.25 12.79
CA PRO A 295 -2.61 -25.62 13.26
C PRO A 295 -2.52 -25.68 14.80
N ASP A 296 -3.46 -26.35 15.44
CA ASP A 296 -3.44 -26.55 16.88
C ASP A 296 -2.48 -27.71 17.22
N PRO A 297 -1.35 -27.44 17.90
CA PRO A 297 -0.37 -28.49 18.21
C PRO A 297 -0.91 -29.57 19.17
N ASP A 298 -1.99 -29.27 19.89
CA ASP A 298 -2.61 -30.20 20.83
C ASP A 298 -3.63 -31.14 20.11
N ILE A 299 -3.94 -30.88 18.84
CA ILE A 299 -4.85 -31.70 18.01
C ILE A 299 -4.05 -32.44 16.93
N PRO A 300 -3.78 -33.73 17.08
CA PRO A 300 -3.04 -34.49 16.08
C PRO A 300 -3.70 -34.45 14.70
N GLY A 301 -2.95 -33.93 13.69
CA GLY A 301 -3.42 -33.86 12.31
C GLY A 301 -4.32 -32.65 12.01
N ASP A 302 -4.43 -31.66 12.89
CA ASP A 302 -5.12 -30.40 12.56
C ASP A 302 -4.34 -29.64 11.47
N PRO A 303 -4.92 -29.39 10.27
CA PRO A 303 -4.25 -28.68 9.19
C PRO A 303 -4.22 -27.17 9.39
N GLY A 304 -4.85 -26.63 10.44
CA GLY A 304 -5.18 -25.22 10.50
C GLY A 304 -6.32 -24.82 9.56
N ASP A 305 -6.46 -23.54 9.30
CA ASP A 305 -7.46 -23.01 8.37
C ASP A 305 -6.81 -21.98 7.43
N VAL A 306 -6.93 -22.21 6.12
CA VAL A 306 -6.35 -21.37 5.08
C VAL A 306 -7.44 -20.98 4.09
N GLY A 307 -7.49 -19.71 3.71
CA GLY A 307 -8.47 -19.22 2.76
C GLY A 307 -8.40 -17.71 2.54
N PRO A 308 -9.28 -17.17 1.69
CA PRO A 308 -9.34 -15.72 1.48
C PRO A 308 -9.76 -15.01 2.77
N GLY A 309 -9.12 -13.88 3.04
CA GLY A 309 -9.38 -13.10 4.24
C GLY A 309 -9.04 -11.63 4.09
N VAL A 310 -9.45 -10.84 5.07
CA VAL A 310 -9.13 -9.40 5.11
C VAL A 310 -7.74 -9.21 5.72
N GLN A 311 -6.86 -8.55 4.98
CA GLN A 311 -5.56 -8.11 5.45
C GLN A 311 -5.67 -6.69 6.01
N LEU A 312 -5.09 -6.44 7.17
CA LEU A 312 -5.11 -5.16 7.87
C LEU A 312 -3.67 -4.67 8.10
N LYS A 313 -3.40 -3.42 7.70
CA LYS A 313 -2.16 -2.71 8.04
C LYS A 313 -2.49 -1.41 8.74
N GLN A 314 -1.92 -1.19 9.91
CA GLN A 314 -2.01 0.06 10.67
C GLN A 314 -0.64 0.71 10.76
N ILE A 315 -0.59 2.03 10.63
CA ILE A 315 0.62 2.82 10.78
C ILE A 315 0.35 3.98 11.72
N LEU A 316 1.24 4.17 12.70
CA LEU A 316 1.39 5.39 13.46
C LEU A 316 2.84 5.85 13.28
N ALA A 317 3.04 6.98 12.64
CA ALA A 317 4.37 7.48 12.35
C ALA A 317 4.51 8.96 12.69
N VAL A 318 5.67 9.33 13.21
CA VAL A 318 6.12 10.71 13.34
C VAL A 318 7.24 10.92 12.32
N GLY A 319 7.08 11.88 11.44
CA GLY A 319 7.98 12.06 10.30
C GLY A 319 8.48 13.50 10.15
N LEU A 320 9.70 13.60 9.64
CA LEU A 320 10.30 14.84 9.16
C LEU A 320 10.17 14.88 7.65
N SER A 321 9.64 15.97 7.09
CA SER A 321 9.43 16.13 5.65
C SER A 321 10.15 17.37 5.13
N LEU A 322 10.85 17.21 4.01
CA LEU A 322 11.46 18.30 3.26
C LEU A 322 10.80 18.32 1.86
N LYS A 323 10.42 19.52 1.43
CA LYS A 323 9.80 19.77 0.12
C LYS A 323 10.73 20.58 -0.75
N PHE A 324 10.92 20.15 -2.00
CA PHE A 324 11.64 20.85 -3.05
C PHE A 324 10.69 21.05 -4.24
N SER A 325 10.63 22.24 -4.78
CA SER A 325 9.75 22.63 -5.90
C SER A 325 10.51 23.48 -6.90
#